data_0ec01956a9315f9d373008a761c6256a
#
_entry.id   0ec01956a9315f9d373008a761c6256a
#
_cell.length_a   1.000
_cell.length_b   1.000
_cell.length_c   1.000
_cell.angle_alpha   90.00
_cell.angle_beta   90.00
_cell.angle_gamma   90.00
#
_symmetry.space_group_name_H-M   'P 1'
#
loop_
_entity.id
_entity.type
_entity.pdbx_description
1 polymer ?
#
loop_
_entity_poly.entity_id
_entity_poly.type
_entity_poly.pdbx_seq_one_letter_code
_entity_poly.pdbx_strand_id
1 'polypeptide(L)'
;IRYIMGVLVGLIAFSNKSIKIKIIEIVLFYLLTMTFIGTLFVFKIKSIILMIISLIYVICLYIIQGYAKHFKNIYSLRIENKKINGLYDTGNNTNYLNVPIVYLSQSLYSELFLYVTDIEISTVNNISKIAIYQGPKIVIDKKSLNVYYAFCNIDTKEYQAILPNNIFDSSHNITK
;
A
#
# COMPACT_ATOMS: atom_id res chain seq x y z
N ILE A 1 14.95 -22.61 -26.02
CA ILE A 1 13.55 -22.81 -25.55
C ILE A 1 13.44 -22.55 -24.04
N ARG A 2 14.28 -23.16 -23.15
CA ARG A 2 14.19 -23.01 -21.68
C ARG A 2 14.30 -21.56 -21.21
N TYR A 3 15.20 -20.76 -21.76
CA TYR A 3 15.38 -19.35 -21.41
C TYR A 3 14.19 -18.48 -21.83
N ILE A 4 13.60 -18.74 -22.99
CA ILE A 4 12.44 -18.01 -23.52
C ILE A 4 11.23 -18.26 -22.62
N MET A 5 11.01 -19.50 -22.18
CA MET A 5 9.93 -19.85 -21.26
C MET A 5 10.08 -19.14 -19.90
N GLY A 6 11.30 -19.06 -19.36
CA GLY A 6 11.55 -18.33 -18.12
C GLY A 6 11.26 -16.83 -18.24
N VAL A 7 11.62 -16.20 -19.36
CA VAL A 7 11.29 -14.79 -19.62
C VAL A 7 9.78 -14.58 -19.71
N LEU A 8 9.06 -15.46 -20.41
CA LEU A 8 7.60 -15.40 -20.52
C LEU A 8 6.92 -15.53 -19.16
N VAL A 9 7.35 -16.50 -18.34
CA VAL A 9 6.85 -16.67 -16.96
C VAL A 9 7.12 -15.43 -16.12
N GLY A 10 8.32 -14.86 -16.21
CA GLY A 10 8.67 -13.62 -15.51
C GLY A 10 7.81 -12.43 -15.95
N LEU A 11 7.55 -12.28 -17.24
CA LEU A 11 6.68 -11.21 -17.78
C LEU A 11 5.24 -11.32 -17.27
N ILE A 12 4.72 -12.55 -17.16
CA ILE A 12 3.37 -12.80 -16.64
C ILE A 12 3.33 -12.55 -15.11
N ALA A 13 4.31 -13.08 -14.38
CA ALA A 13 4.36 -12.94 -12.92
C ALA A 13 4.45 -11.49 -12.44
N PHE A 14 5.13 -10.63 -13.21
CA PHE A 14 5.33 -9.21 -12.86
C PHE A 14 4.51 -8.26 -13.75
N SER A 15 3.35 -8.69 -14.24
CA SER A 15 2.55 -7.94 -15.24
C SER A 15 2.12 -6.53 -14.80
N ASN A 16 1.88 -6.30 -13.51
CA ASN A 16 1.31 -5.06 -12.96
C ASN A 16 2.31 -3.97 -12.58
N LYS A 17 3.59 -4.08 -13.00
CA LYS A 17 4.63 -3.12 -12.65
C LYS A 17 5.14 -2.35 -13.88
N SER A 18 5.80 -1.21 -13.66
CA SER A 18 6.46 -0.46 -14.73
C SER A 18 7.55 -1.30 -15.42
N ILE A 19 7.79 -1.07 -16.71
CA ILE A 19 8.73 -1.86 -17.54
C ILE A 19 10.13 -1.94 -16.93
N LYS A 20 10.65 -0.82 -16.36
CA LYS A 20 11.98 -0.78 -15.73
C LYS A 20 12.07 -1.71 -14.52
N ILE A 21 11.03 -1.71 -13.67
CA ILE A 21 10.97 -2.57 -12.47
C ILE A 21 10.83 -4.04 -12.88
N LYS A 22 10.04 -4.34 -13.91
CA LYS A 22 9.90 -5.71 -14.46
C LYS A 22 11.25 -6.29 -14.90
N ILE A 23 12.03 -5.53 -15.64
CA ILE A 23 13.35 -5.98 -16.12
C ILE A 23 14.27 -6.30 -14.94
N ILE A 24 14.35 -5.41 -13.95
CA ILE A 24 15.19 -5.63 -12.76
C ILE A 24 14.75 -6.87 -11.99
N GLU A 25 13.46 -7.07 -11.78
CA GLU A 25 12.94 -8.24 -11.07
C GLU A 25 13.15 -9.56 -11.82
N ILE A 26 13.02 -9.55 -13.16
CA ILE A 26 13.33 -10.70 -14.00
C ILE A 26 14.82 -11.04 -13.91
N VAL A 27 15.72 -10.06 -13.98
CA VAL A 27 17.17 -10.27 -13.85
C VAL A 27 17.51 -10.81 -12.46
N LEU A 28 16.96 -10.23 -11.39
CA LEU A 28 17.15 -10.72 -10.02
C LEU A 28 16.62 -12.14 -9.83
N PHE A 29 15.47 -12.46 -10.40
CA PHE A 29 14.91 -13.81 -10.36
C PHE A 29 15.83 -14.81 -11.06
N TYR A 30 16.39 -14.46 -12.23
CA TYR A 30 17.35 -15.31 -12.92
C TYR A 30 18.64 -15.49 -12.14
N LEU A 31 19.21 -14.44 -11.57
CA LEU A 31 20.42 -14.52 -10.75
C LEU A 31 20.22 -15.41 -9.52
N LEU A 32 19.10 -15.23 -8.82
CA LEU A 32 18.73 -16.07 -7.67
C LEU A 32 18.53 -17.53 -8.07
N THR A 33 17.89 -17.79 -9.20
CA THR A 33 17.66 -19.15 -9.70
C THR A 33 18.98 -19.80 -10.10
N MET A 34 19.89 -19.08 -10.76
CA MET A 34 21.20 -19.60 -11.16
C MET A 34 22.10 -19.88 -9.95
N THR A 35 22.14 -19.00 -8.95
CA THR A 35 22.88 -19.24 -7.70
C THR A 35 22.31 -20.44 -6.95
N PHE A 36 20.99 -20.56 -6.89
CA PHE A 36 20.33 -21.70 -6.24
C PHE A 36 20.65 -23.03 -6.94
N ILE A 37 20.51 -23.10 -8.27
CA ILE A 37 20.84 -24.29 -9.06
C ILE A 37 22.34 -24.62 -8.95
N GLY A 38 23.20 -23.60 -8.98
CA GLY A 38 24.65 -23.77 -8.84
C GLY A 38 25.04 -24.38 -7.47
N THR A 39 24.49 -23.90 -6.38
CA THR A 39 24.73 -24.43 -5.03
C THR A 39 24.24 -25.87 -4.90
N LEU A 40 23.12 -26.21 -5.48
CA LEU A 40 22.57 -27.56 -5.46
C LEU A 40 23.42 -28.55 -6.27
N PHE A 41 24.02 -28.10 -7.36
CA PHE A 41 24.95 -28.89 -8.17
C PHE A 41 26.25 -29.25 -7.40
N VAL A 42 26.76 -28.27 -6.63
CA VAL A 42 27.95 -28.46 -5.78
C VAL A 42 27.69 -29.49 -4.67
N PHE A 43 26.50 -29.48 -4.07
CA PHE A 43 26.17 -30.41 -2.96
C PHE A 43 25.65 -31.77 -3.42
N LYS A 44 25.63 -32.09 -4.71
CA LYS A 44 25.17 -33.39 -5.28
C LYS A 44 23.82 -33.87 -4.72
N ILE A 45 22.90 -32.97 -4.48
CA ILE A 45 21.59 -33.28 -3.89
C ILE A 45 20.73 -34.03 -4.92
N LYS A 46 20.07 -35.13 -4.48
CA LYS A 46 19.14 -35.87 -5.35
C LYS A 46 18.04 -34.98 -5.89
N SER A 47 17.72 -35.14 -7.18
CA SER A 47 16.74 -34.23 -7.91
C SER A 47 15.38 -34.10 -7.21
N ILE A 48 14.91 -35.12 -6.51
CA ILE A 48 13.61 -35.09 -5.79
C ILE A 48 13.66 -34.10 -4.61
N ILE A 49 14.75 -34.18 -3.81
CA ILE A 49 14.93 -33.26 -2.66
C ILE A 49 15.03 -31.82 -3.15
N LEU A 50 15.70 -31.61 -4.27
CA LEU A 50 15.83 -30.32 -4.94
C LEU A 50 14.47 -29.73 -5.35
N MET A 51 13.61 -30.57 -5.91
CA MET A 51 12.25 -30.18 -6.32
C MET A 51 11.40 -29.77 -5.10
N ILE A 52 11.50 -30.48 -3.99
CA ILE A 52 10.78 -30.18 -2.75
C ILE A 52 11.28 -28.85 -2.16
N ILE A 53 12.60 -28.65 -2.07
CA ILE A 53 13.19 -27.40 -1.53
C ILE A 53 12.79 -26.20 -2.40
N SER A 54 12.80 -26.33 -3.73
CA SER A 54 12.39 -25.23 -4.63
C SER A 54 10.91 -24.89 -4.48
N LEU A 55 10.05 -25.89 -4.27
CA LEU A 55 8.63 -25.67 -4.04
C LEU A 55 8.39 -24.93 -2.71
N ILE A 56 9.03 -25.35 -1.64
CA ILE A 56 8.97 -24.68 -0.33
C ILE A 56 9.46 -23.23 -0.44
N TYR A 57 10.57 -23.00 -1.14
CA TYR A 57 11.11 -21.66 -1.36
C TYR A 57 10.13 -20.74 -2.07
N VAL A 58 9.48 -21.19 -3.16
CA VAL A 58 8.47 -20.44 -3.89
C VAL A 58 7.27 -20.11 -3.00
N ILE A 59 6.79 -21.07 -2.21
CA ILE A 59 5.70 -20.85 -1.26
C ILE A 59 6.09 -19.79 -0.21
N CYS A 60 7.28 -19.89 0.37
CA CYS A 60 7.78 -18.91 1.34
C CYS A 60 7.88 -17.51 0.73
N LEU A 61 8.41 -17.38 -0.48
CA LEU A 61 8.48 -16.09 -1.17
C LEU A 61 7.09 -15.49 -1.43
N TYR A 62 6.14 -16.32 -1.85
CA TYR A 62 4.75 -15.89 -2.06
C TYR A 62 4.11 -15.37 -0.78
N ILE A 63 4.30 -16.09 0.34
CA ILE A 63 3.81 -15.69 1.65
C ILE A 63 4.47 -14.37 2.10
N ILE A 64 5.81 -14.26 2.00
CA ILE A 64 6.56 -13.07 2.40
C ILE A 64 6.13 -11.85 1.56
N GLN A 65 5.97 -12.00 0.24
CA GLN A 65 5.50 -10.92 -0.62
C GLN A 65 4.08 -10.47 -0.27
N GLY A 66 3.20 -11.42 0.05
CA GLY A 66 1.84 -11.13 0.52
C GLY A 66 1.85 -10.30 1.81
N TYR A 67 2.63 -10.71 2.80
CA TYR A 67 2.79 -9.98 4.05
C TYR A 67 3.45 -8.61 3.83
N ALA A 68 4.55 -8.53 3.08
CA ALA A 68 5.24 -7.27 2.82
C ALA A 68 4.37 -6.24 2.09
N LYS A 69 3.52 -6.68 1.16
CA LYS A 69 2.58 -5.81 0.46
C LYS A 69 1.50 -5.28 1.41
N HIS A 70 1.03 -6.11 2.32
CA HIS A 70 -0.01 -5.74 3.28
C HIS A 70 0.51 -4.75 4.34
N PHE A 71 1.69 -5.01 4.90
CA PHE A 71 2.31 -4.12 5.90
C PHE A 71 2.79 -2.78 5.34
N LYS A 72 3.15 -2.71 4.08
CA LYS A 72 3.70 -1.49 3.48
C LYS A 72 2.67 -0.37 3.29
N ASN A 73 1.39 -0.68 3.34
CA ASN A 73 0.32 0.27 3.08
C ASN A 73 -0.43 0.70 4.36
N ILE A 74 -0.09 0.16 5.53
CA ILE A 74 -0.72 0.54 6.79
C ILE A 74 0.25 1.39 7.61
N TYR A 75 -0.17 2.62 7.90
CA TYR A 75 0.59 3.59 8.69
C TYR A 75 -0.05 3.78 10.05
N SER A 76 0.78 3.92 11.07
CA SER A 76 0.31 4.33 12.39
C SER A 76 0.15 5.84 12.44
N LEU A 77 -1.03 6.30 12.72
CA LEU A 77 -1.41 7.71 12.80
C LEU A 77 -1.76 8.08 14.22
N ARG A 78 -1.62 9.36 14.54
CA ARG A 78 -2.16 9.93 15.78
C ARG A 78 -3.00 11.15 15.45
N ILE A 79 -4.24 11.13 15.93
CA ILE A 79 -5.16 12.27 15.91
C ILE A 79 -5.38 12.63 17.38
N GLU A 80 -4.88 13.79 17.80
CA GLU A 80 -4.77 14.17 19.23
C GLU A 80 -4.10 13.07 20.07
N ASN A 81 -4.85 12.47 20.97
CA ASN A 81 -4.37 11.42 21.89
C ASN A 81 -4.70 10.00 21.43
N LYS A 82 -5.45 9.85 20.32
CA LYS A 82 -5.83 8.53 19.80
C LYS A 82 -4.82 8.06 18.76
N LYS A 83 -4.28 6.86 18.96
CA LYS A 83 -3.46 6.16 17.98
C LYS A 83 -4.35 5.22 17.17
N ILE A 84 -4.34 5.36 15.85
CA ILE A 84 -5.13 4.57 14.92
C ILE A 84 -4.26 4.08 13.77
N ASN A 85 -4.72 3.09 13.03
CA ASN A 85 -4.09 2.63 11.81
C ASN A 85 -4.80 3.22 10.59
N GLY A 86 -4.03 3.62 9.59
CA GLY A 86 -4.55 4.11 8.31
C GLY A 86 -3.98 3.35 7.13
N LEU A 87 -4.86 2.95 6.24
CA LEU A 87 -4.50 2.37 4.95
C LEU A 87 -4.09 3.49 3.99
N TYR A 88 -2.90 3.42 3.43
CA TYR A 88 -2.46 4.29 2.35
C TYR A 88 -3.03 3.78 1.02
N ASP A 89 -3.98 4.52 0.46
CA ASP A 89 -4.63 4.18 -0.79
C ASP A 89 -4.05 5.03 -1.93
N THR A 90 -3.24 4.39 -2.77
CA THR A 90 -2.60 5.03 -3.92
C THR A 90 -3.58 5.47 -5.01
N GLY A 91 -4.80 4.95 -5.00
CA GLY A 91 -5.87 5.35 -5.91
C GLY A 91 -6.70 6.54 -5.43
N ASN A 92 -6.56 6.90 -4.15
CA ASN A 92 -7.31 8.00 -3.55
C ASN A 92 -6.55 9.32 -3.69
N ASN A 93 -7.04 10.19 -4.58
CA ASN A 93 -6.49 11.54 -4.83
C ASN A 93 -7.42 12.66 -4.32
N THR A 94 -8.33 12.36 -3.38
CA THR A 94 -9.31 13.33 -2.95
C THR A 94 -8.68 14.47 -2.15
N ASN A 95 -9.00 15.68 -2.56
CA ASN A 95 -8.58 16.90 -1.88
C ASN A 95 -9.70 17.95 -1.91
N TYR A 96 -9.62 18.90 -1.00
CA TYR A 96 -10.45 20.12 -0.97
C TYR A 96 -9.55 21.31 -0.75
N LEU A 97 -9.63 22.33 -1.63
CA LEU A 97 -8.77 23.52 -1.61
C LEU A 97 -7.25 23.17 -1.53
N ASN A 98 -6.83 22.15 -2.29
CA ASN A 98 -5.47 21.61 -2.30
C ASN A 98 -5.01 20.98 -0.97
N VAL A 99 -5.91 20.73 -0.03
CA VAL A 99 -5.63 20.02 1.23
C VAL A 99 -6.17 18.59 1.12
N PRO A 100 -5.39 17.57 1.46
CA PRO A 100 -5.81 16.18 1.39
C PRO A 100 -7.01 15.89 2.29
N ILE A 101 -7.89 14.98 1.85
CA ILE A 101 -9.01 14.49 2.64
C ILE A 101 -8.69 13.09 3.15
N VAL A 102 -8.72 12.91 4.46
CA VAL A 102 -8.57 11.62 5.14
C VAL A 102 -9.94 11.06 5.48
N TYR A 103 -10.22 9.84 5.04
CA TYR A 103 -11.44 9.15 5.41
C TYR A 103 -11.25 8.46 6.75
N LEU A 104 -12.13 8.71 7.68
CA LEU A 104 -12.15 8.10 9.01
C LEU A 104 -13.36 7.19 9.17
N SER A 105 -13.21 6.16 9.97
CA SER A 105 -14.35 5.36 10.41
C SER A 105 -15.35 6.23 11.18
N GLN A 106 -16.64 6.01 10.92
CA GLN A 106 -17.74 6.71 11.60
C GLN A 106 -17.63 6.64 13.14
N SER A 107 -17.04 5.57 13.65
CA SER A 107 -16.80 5.38 15.10
C SER A 107 -15.82 6.38 15.73
N LEU A 108 -15.06 7.11 14.90
CA LEU A 108 -14.10 8.13 15.35
C LEU A 108 -14.69 9.55 15.36
N TYR A 109 -15.92 9.71 14.90
CA TYR A 109 -16.58 11.01 14.92
C TYR A 109 -16.69 11.55 16.35
N SER A 110 -16.44 12.82 16.51
CA SER A 110 -16.57 13.56 17.79
C SER A 110 -16.86 15.03 17.53
N GLU A 111 -17.20 15.77 18.56
CA GLU A 111 -17.47 17.21 18.49
C GLU A 111 -16.26 18.06 18.06
N LEU A 112 -15.08 17.48 18.04
CA LEU A 112 -13.85 18.15 17.59
C LEU A 112 -13.80 18.33 16.06
N PHE A 113 -14.68 17.67 15.33
CA PHE A 113 -14.78 17.76 13.88
C PHE A 113 -15.92 18.70 13.48
N LEU A 114 -15.54 19.87 12.95
CA LEU A 114 -16.49 20.90 12.55
C LEU A 114 -16.86 20.72 11.07
N TYR A 115 -18.14 20.64 10.78
CA TYR A 115 -18.64 20.56 9.42
C TYR A 115 -18.22 21.81 8.61
N VAL A 116 -17.75 21.59 7.40
CA VAL A 116 -17.33 22.66 6.48
C VAL A 116 -18.27 22.78 5.29
N THR A 117 -18.40 21.70 4.52
CA THR A 117 -19.22 21.68 3.30
C THR A 117 -19.42 20.25 2.81
N ASP A 118 -20.29 20.08 1.83
CA ASP A 118 -20.39 18.85 1.04
C ASP A 118 -19.64 19.00 -0.26
N ILE A 119 -18.92 17.94 -0.66
CA ILE A 119 -18.30 17.85 -1.98
C ILE A 119 -18.87 16.67 -2.77
N GLU A 120 -18.85 16.81 -4.09
CA GLU A 120 -19.17 15.73 -4.99
C GLU A 120 -17.89 14.96 -5.34
N ILE A 121 -17.91 13.65 -5.10
CA ILE A 121 -16.83 12.74 -5.48
C ILE A 121 -17.34 11.82 -6.58
N SER A 122 -16.65 11.85 -7.71
CA SER A 122 -16.89 10.92 -8.80
C SER A 122 -16.04 9.66 -8.57
N THR A 123 -16.71 8.54 -8.38
CA THR A 123 -16.09 7.21 -8.43
C THR A 123 -16.40 6.58 -9.80
N VAL A 124 -15.73 5.48 -10.12
CA VAL A 124 -15.89 4.79 -11.43
C VAL A 124 -17.36 4.49 -11.76
N ASN A 125 -18.21 4.31 -10.74
CA ASN A 125 -19.60 3.87 -10.93
C ASN A 125 -20.66 4.86 -10.45
N ASN A 126 -20.30 5.86 -9.65
CA ASN A 126 -21.29 6.77 -9.04
C ASN A 126 -20.70 8.13 -8.68
N ILE A 127 -21.55 9.17 -8.71
CA ILE A 127 -21.27 10.45 -8.07
C ILE A 127 -21.96 10.44 -6.70
N SER A 128 -21.18 10.62 -5.65
CA SER A 128 -21.70 10.70 -4.27
C SER A 128 -21.33 12.02 -3.62
N LYS A 129 -22.22 12.55 -2.78
CA LYS A 129 -21.95 13.71 -1.93
C LYS A 129 -21.35 13.24 -0.61
N ILE A 130 -20.26 13.85 -0.22
CA ILE A 130 -19.56 13.52 1.04
C ILE A 130 -19.38 14.80 1.84
N ALA A 131 -19.79 14.77 3.10
CA ALA A 131 -19.57 15.84 4.05
C ALA A 131 -18.11 15.91 4.46
N ILE A 132 -17.54 17.11 4.42
CA ILE A 132 -16.16 17.39 4.84
C ILE A 132 -16.16 18.13 6.16
N TYR A 133 -15.19 17.75 6.98
CA TYR A 133 -14.99 18.31 8.30
C TYR A 133 -13.56 18.83 8.46
N GLN A 134 -13.44 19.93 9.19
CA GLN A 134 -12.16 20.40 9.72
C GLN A 134 -12.00 19.83 11.13
N GLY A 135 -10.80 19.39 11.47
CA GLY A 135 -10.53 18.77 12.76
C GLY A 135 -9.08 18.93 13.20
N PRO A 136 -8.66 18.19 14.22
CA PRO A 136 -7.29 18.21 14.73
C PRO A 136 -6.28 17.82 13.66
N LYS A 137 -5.02 18.26 13.81
CA LYS A 137 -3.93 17.83 12.93
C LYS A 137 -3.68 16.33 13.09
N ILE A 138 -3.39 15.67 11.95
CA ILE A 138 -2.97 14.29 11.94
C ILE A 138 -1.44 14.22 12.05
N VAL A 139 -0.93 13.29 12.84
CA VAL A 139 0.51 13.04 12.96
C VAL A 139 0.84 11.69 12.35
N ILE A 140 1.70 11.68 11.32
CA ILE A 140 2.20 10.49 10.65
C ILE A 140 3.72 10.58 10.63
N ASP A 141 4.43 9.55 11.10
CA ASP A 141 5.89 9.49 11.14
C ASP A 141 6.54 10.77 11.72
N LYS A 142 6.00 11.26 12.82
CA LYS A 142 6.42 12.49 13.52
C LYS A 142 6.14 13.81 12.78
N LYS A 143 5.56 13.77 11.58
CA LYS A 143 5.12 14.95 10.84
C LYS A 143 3.69 15.28 11.19
N SER A 144 3.41 16.54 11.49
CA SER A 144 2.07 17.05 11.76
C SER A 144 1.50 17.65 10.47
N LEU A 145 0.38 17.15 10.01
CA LEU A 145 -0.24 17.54 8.74
C LEU A 145 -1.62 18.13 8.99
N ASN A 146 -1.96 19.19 8.25
CA ASN A 146 -3.32 19.71 8.16
C ASN A 146 -4.07 18.93 7.08
N VAL A 147 -5.23 18.42 7.43
CA VAL A 147 -6.08 17.65 6.51
C VAL A 147 -7.54 17.99 6.75
N TYR A 148 -8.37 17.73 5.77
CA TYR A 148 -9.81 17.61 5.97
C TYR A 148 -10.17 16.17 6.25
N TYR A 149 -11.33 15.97 6.85
CA TYR A 149 -11.82 14.64 7.23
C TYR A 149 -13.17 14.37 6.56
N ALA A 150 -13.38 13.15 6.18
CA ALA A 150 -14.69 12.63 5.80
C ALA A 150 -14.94 11.33 6.57
N PHE A 151 -16.18 11.08 6.95
CA PHE A 151 -16.53 9.88 7.73
C PHE A 151 -17.24 8.87 6.83
N CYS A 152 -16.82 7.62 6.91
CA CYS A 152 -17.40 6.51 6.17
C CYS A 152 -17.43 5.23 7.01
N ASN A 153 -18.21 4.25 6.57
CA ASN A 153 -18.18 2.93 7.19
C ASN A 153 -16.93 2.17 6.72
N ILE A 154 -16.06 1.84 7.66
CA ILE A 154 -14.87 1.02 7.46
C ILE A 154 -15.07 -0.28 8.21
N ASP A 155 -15.39 -1.36 7.49
CA ASP A 155 -15.77 -2.66 8.07
C ASP A 155 -14.55 -3.57 8.32
N THR A 156 -13.42 -3.00 8.75
CA THR A 156 -12.23 -3.77 9.08
C THR A 156 -11.66 -3.38 10.43
N LYS A 157 -11.04 -4.35 11.09
CA LYS A 157 -10.31 -4.12 12.35
C LYS A 157 -8.84 -3.72 12.13
N GLU A 158 -8.34 -3.84 10.91
CA GLU A 158 -6.93 -3.63 10.60
C GLU A 158 -6.58 -2.14 10.53
N TYR A 159 -7.49 -1.33 9.98
CA TYR A 159 -7.33 0.12 9.89
C TYR A 159 -8.67 0.83 10.13
N GLN A 160 -8.58 2.06 10.57
CA GLN A 160 -9.72 2.93 10.89
C GLN A 160 -9.69 4.23 10.09
N ALA A 161 -8.69 4.38 9.24
CA ALA A 161 -8.54 5.52 8.34
C ALA A 161 -8.08 5.08 6.95
N ILE A 162 -8.43 5.85 5.92
CA ILE A 162 -7.90 5.73 4.56
C ILE A 162 -7.20 7.03 4.22
N LEU A 163 -5.92 6.93 3.87
CA LEU A 163 -5.06 8.05 3.56
C LEU A 163 -4.98 8.25 2.05
N PRO A 164 -5.13 9.48 1.55
CA PRO A 164 -4.92 9.77 0.14
C PRO A 164 -3.44 9.67 -0.25
N ASN A 165 -3.17 9.44 -1.54
CA ASN A 165 -1.81 9.27 -2.05
C ASN A 165 -0.94 10.53 -1.93
N ASN A 166 -1.56 11.71 -1.99
CA ASN A 166 -0.90 13.01 -1.89
C ASN A 166 -0.67 13.48 -0.45
N ILE A 167 -0.97 12.66 0.57
CA ILE A 167 -0.83 13.07 1.98
C ILE A 167 0.63 13.38 2.35
N PHE A 168 1.59 12.74 1.70
CA PHE A 168 3.01 12.96 1.93
C PHE A 168 3.61 14.05 1.04
N ASP A 169 2.91 14.41 -0.07
CA ASP A 169 3.36 15.43 -1.03
C ASP A 169 3.03 16.84 -0.55
N SER A 170 2.18 16.96 0.46
CA SER A 170 1.74 18.25 1.00
C SER A 170 2.87 18.94 1.76
N SER A 171 3.85 19.45 1.01
CA SER A 171 4.81 20.47 1.46
C SER A 171 4.15 21.82 1.85
N HIS A 172 2.81 21.88 1.84
CA HIS A 172 2.01 23.10 2.07
C HIS A 172 1.67 23.40 3.53
N ASN A 173 2.33 22.78 4.49
CA ASN A 173 2.00 22.99 5.89
C ASN A 173 3.05 23.71 6.70
N ILE A 174 3.70 24.70 6.10
CA ILE A 174 4.39 25.73 6.88
C ILE A 174 3.61 27.03 6.69
N THR A 175 2.54 27.19 7.41
CA THR A 175 2.05 28.53 7.74
C THR A 175 2.30 28.74 9.22
N LYS A 176 3.07 29.78 9.43
CA LYS A 176 3.50 30.46 10.66
C LYS A 176 2.40 30.58 11.70
#